data_7a82e8799362cc88a0b26c3636c30523
#
_entry.id   7a82e8799362cc88a0b26c3636c30523
#
_cell.length_a   1.000
_cell.length_b   1.000
_cell.length_c   1.000
_cell.angle_alpha   90.00
_cell.angle_beta   90.00
_cell.angle_gamma   90.00
#
_symmetry.space_group_name_H-M   'P 1'
#
loop_
_entity.id
_entity.type
_entity.pdbx_description
1 polymer ?
#
loop_
_entity_poly.entity_id
_entity_poly.type
_entity_poly.pdbx_seq_one_letter_code
_entity_poly.pdbx_strand_id
1 'polypeptide(L)'
;IQDLGPLPGRTIHVESVGRRNSTVAEQASLINKQVLPRKPALVIWNLGRTDTRRGLPPANMARALDRGLEQLRRQHIDTIVMDPPYHPQFEAFYRTDDYRQYIRWTMNLHDQPYLHRYDMIDYWASTGRIDLDSGEPDRQAAAVTFTETCIAYQLSRMIDRGLSRK
;
A
#
# COMPACT_ATOMS: atom_id res chain seq x y z
N ILE A 1 8.39 -8.19 -5.65
CA ILE A 1 9.31 -7.09 -5.26
C ILE A 1 10.77 -7.60 -5.32
N GLN A 2 11.13 -8.34 -6.36
CA GLN A 2 12.52 -8.83 -6.53
C GLN A 2 13.40 -7.91 -7.39
N ASP A 3 12.88 -6.81 -7.92
CA ASP A 3 13.58 -5.89 -8.82
C ASP A 3 13.72 -4.46 -8.28
N LEU A 4 14.01 -4.32 -7.00
CA LEU A 4 14.77 -3.16 -6.57
C LEU A 4 16.21 -3.42 -7.03
N GLY A 5 16.61 -2.77 -8.13
CA GLY A 5 17.98 -2.89 -8.65
C GLY A 5 19.00 -2.75 -7.52
N PRO A 6 20.18 -3.40 -7.62
CA PRO A 6 21.12 -3.43 -6.53
C PRO A 6 21.54 -2.01 -6.15
N LEU A 7 21.19 -1.58 -4.94
CA LEU A 7 21.85 -0.42 -4.36
C LEU A 7 23.34 -0.77 -4.26
N PRO A 8 24.24 0.03 -4.83
CA PRO A 8 25.66 -0.31 -4.86
C PRO A 8 26.19 -0.62 -3.46
N GLY A 9 26.67 -1.84 -3.25
CA GLY A 9 27.31 -2.27 -2.00
C GLY A 9 26.37 -2.65 -0.85
N ARG A 10 25.05 -2.84 -1.09
CA ARG A 10 24.09 -3.27 -0.05
C ARG A 10 23.25 -4.44 -0.52
N THR A 11 23.04 -5.42 0.35
CA THR A 11 22.09 -6.51 0.15
C THR A 11 20.74 -6.11 0.78
N ILE A 12 19.65 -6.21 0.01
CA ILE A 12 18.30 -5.94 0.50
C ILE A 12 17.65 -7.28 0.81
N HIS A 13 17.23 -7.47 2.05
CA HIS A 13 16.39 -8.59 2.46
C HIS A 13 14.94 -8.13 2.56
N VAL A 14 14.05 -8.78 1.82
CA VAL A 14 12.63 -8.46 1.82
C VAL A 14 11.86 -9.61 2.46
N GLU A 15 11.09 -9.29 3.49
CA GLU A 15 10.17 -10.22 4.13
C GLU A 15 8.73 -9.74 3.97
N SER A 16 7.81 -10.67 3.72
CA SER A 16 6.38 -10.38 3.67
C SER A 16 5.69 -10.89 4.94
N VAL A 17 4.97 -9.98 5.60
CA VAL A 17 4.12 -10.29 6.74
C VAL A 17 2.69 -9.90 6.38
N GLY A 18 1.77 -10.86 6.44
CA GLY A 18 0.40 -10.57 6.10
C GLY A 18 -0.54 -11.73 6.35
N ARG A 19 -1.81 -11.39 6.36
CA ARG A 19 -2.91 -12.36 6.43
C ARG A 19 -3.97 -11.98 5.40
N ARG A 20 -4.41 -12.96 4.62
CA ARG A 20 -5.46 -12.73 3.62
C ARG A 20 -6.70 -12.15 4.30
N ASN A 21 -7.35 -11.18 3.66
CA ASN A 21 -8.58 -10.53 4.14
C ASN A 21 -8.46 -9.88 5.53
N SER A 22 -7.27 -9.42 5.91
CA SER A 22 -7.08 -8.65 7.14
C SER A 22 -7.58 -7.21 6.97
N THR A 23 -8.16 -6.69 8.04
CA THR A 23 -8.46 -5.26 8.22
C THR A 23 -7.20 -4.49 8.57
N VAL A 24 -7.24 -3.16 8.48
CA VAL A 24 -6.12 -2.31 8.91
C VAL A 24 -5.83 -2.50 10.41
N ALA A 25 -6.85 -2.73 11.24
CA ALA A 25 -6.66 -3.03 12.66
C ALA A 25 -5.92 -4.35 12.90
N GLU A 26 -6.27 -5.40 12.15
CA GLU A 26 -5.57 -6.69 12.20
C GLU A 26 -4.13 -6.56 11.69
N GLN A 27 -3.90 -5.77 10.64
CA GLN A 27 -2.56 -5.47 10.10
C GLN A 27 -1.70 -4.71 11.13
N ALA A 28 -2.25 -3.68 11.80
CA ALA A 28 -1.55 -2.96 12.86
C ALA A 28 -1.16 -3.89 14.03
N SER A 29 -2.01 -4.86 14.36
CA SER A 29 -1.67 -5.91 15.34
C SER A 29 -0.52 -6.81 14.87
N LEU A 30 -0.49 -7.18 13.58
CA LEU A 30 0.62 -7.95 12.99
C LEU A 30 1.93 -7.16 12.97
N ILE A 31 1.87 -5.86 12.67
CA ILE A 31 3.03 -4.97 12.75
C ILE A 31 3.64 -5.05 14.16
N ASN A 32 2.83 -4.86 15.18
CA ASN A 32 3.31 -4.91 16.56
C ASN A 32 3.91 -6.27 16.94
N LYS A 33 3.26 -7.36 16.55
CA LYS A 33 3.66 -8.72 16.97
C LYS A 33 4.79 -9.33 16.15
N GLN A 34 4.90 -9.00 14.87
CA GLN A 34 5.78 -9.70 13.94
C GLN A 34 6.78 -8.79 13.22
N VAL A 35 6.45 -7.51 13.00
CA VAL A 35 7.33 -6.59 12.27
C VAL A 35 8.26 -5.86 13.22
N LEU A 36 7.74 -5.21 14.26
CA LEU A 36 8.57 -4.45 15.21
C LEU A 36 9.71 -5.27 15.86
N PRO A 37 9.52 -6.54 16.25
CA PRO A 37 10.61 -7.34 16.83
C PRO A 37 11.78 -7.57 15.86
N ARG A 38 11.55 -7.51 14.55
CA ARG A 38 12.58 -7.70 13.50
C ARG A 38 13.37 -6.43 13.19
N LYS A 39 12.91 -5.27 13.68
CA LYS A 39 13.56 -3.97 13.49
C LYS A 39 13.93 -3.69 12.02
N PRO A 40 12.99 -3.78 11.07
CA PRO A 40 13.30 -3.50 9.67
C PRO A 40 13.70 -2.04 9.48
N ALA A 41 14.53 -1.76 8.47
CA ALA A 41 14.86 -0.38 8.11
C ALA A 41 13.69 0.35 7.46
N LEU A 42 12.83 -0.38 6.72
CA LEU A 42 11.68 0.16 6.01
C LEU A 42 10.50 -0.81 6.09
N VAL A 43 9.32 -0.26 6.29
CA VAL A 43 8.04 -0.98 6.15
C VAL A 43 7.26 -0.40 4.98
N ILE A 44 6.87 -1.25 4.03
CA ILE A 44 5.88 -0.90 3.00
C ILE A 44 4.54 -1.47 3.47
N TRP A 45 3.66 -0.60 3.93
CA TRP A 45 2.34 -1.00 4.44
C TRP A 45 1.29 -0.94 3.35
N ASN A 46 0.92 -2.11 2.85
CA ASN A 46 -0.05 -2.27 1.78
C ASN A 46 -1.47 -2.38 2.37
N LEU A 47 -2.27 -1.30 2.25
CA LEU A 47 -3.66 -1.31 2.70
C LEU A 47 -4.55 -2.08 1.70
N GLY A 48 -5.40 -2.95 2.24
CA GLY A 48 -6.36 -3.71 1.46
C GLY A 48 -7.76 -3.09 1.46
N ARG A 49 -8.68 -3.73 0.75
CA ARG A 49 -10.11 -3.32 0.64
C ARG A 49 -11.01 -3.99 1.69
N THR A 50 -10.44 -4.67 2.67
CA THR A 50 -11.21 -5.52 3.59
C THR A 50 -12.11 -4.70 4.51
N ASP A 51 -11.64 -3.55 5.01
CA ASP A 51 -12.43 -2.66 5.86
C ASP A 51 -13.67 -2.17 5.12
N THR A 52 -13.52 -1.70 3.88
CA THR A 52 -14.61 -1.27 3.01
C THR A 52 -15.58 -2.41 2.72
N ARG A 53 -15.07 -3.59 2.34
CA ARG A 53 -15.89 -4.75 2.01
C ARG A 53 -16.72 -5.25 3.21
N ARG A 54 -16.19 -5.10 4.43
CA ARG A 54 -16.89 -5.46 5.67
C ARG A 54 -17.79 -4.33 6.19
N GLY A 55 -17.86 -3.18 5.51
CA GLY A 55 -18.64 -2.04 5.93
C GLY A 55 -18.21 -1.47 7.28
N LEU A 56 -16.93 -1.60 7.65
CA LEU A 56 -16.43 -1.05 8.91
C LEU A 56 -16.37 0.48 8.81
N PRO A 57 -16.70 1.21 9.89
CA PRO A 57 -16.63 2.67 9.84
C PRO A 57 -15.23 3.17 9.43
N PRO A 58 -15.12 4.07 8.44
CA PRO A 58 -13.84 4.62 7.96
C PRO A 58 -12.98 5.21 9.07
N ALA A 59 -13.60 5.85 10.05
CA ALA A 59 -12.92 6.38 11.23
C ALA A 59 -12.24 5.30 12.09
N ASN A 60 -12.77 4.07 12.12
CA ASN A 60 -12.14 2.96 12.85
C ASN A 60 -10.88 2.49 12.14
N MET A 61 -10.93 2.41 10.81
CA MET A 61 -9.77 2.11 9.98
C MET A 61 -8.70 3.19 10.14
N ALA A 62 -9.06 4.47 10.07
CA ALA A 62 -8.14 5.59 10.26
C ALA A 62 -7.44 5.55 11.62
N ARG A 63 -8.19 5.32 12.71
CA ARG A 63 -7.59 5.17 14.05
C ARG A 63 -6.63 3.98 14.15
N ALA A 64 -6.89 2.90 13.42
CA ALA A 64 -6.00 1.75 13.39
C ALA A 64 -4.71 2.05 12.59
N LEU A 65 -4.84 2.75 11.48
CA LEU A 65 -3.71 3.23 10.66
C LEU A 65 -2.83 4.18 11.49
N ASP A 66 -3.45 5.19 12.11
CA ASP A 66 -2.79 6.15 12.99
C ASP A 66 -1.97 5.46 14.09
N ARG A 67 -2.56 4.53 14.82
CA ARG A 67 -1.84 3.77 15.87
C ARG A 67 -0.66 2.97 15.32
N GLY A 68 -0.84 2.34 14.16
CA GLY A 68 0.23 1.56 13.54
C GLY A 68 1.39 2.42 13.08
N LEU A 69 1.11 3.57 12.47
CA LEU A 69 2.11 4.56 12.07
C LEU A 69 2.87 5.10 13.29
N GLU A 70 2.15 5.44 14.36
CA GLU A 70 2.78 5.91 15.58
C GLU A 70 3.69 4.85 16.22
N GLN A 71 3.31 3.57 16.19
CA GLN A 71 4.17 2.47 16.66
C GLN A 71 5.47 2.36 15.85
N LEU A 72 5.37 2.43 14.51
CA LEU A 72 6.53 2.40 13.62
C LEU A 72 7.45 3.62 13.84
N ARG A 73 6.85 4.81 13.94
CA ARG A 73 7.58 6.06 14.21
C ARG A 73 8.36 6.02 15.53
N ARG A 74 7.76 5.52 16.61
CA ARG A 74 8.43 5.36 17.92
C ARG A 74 9.63 4.43 17.87
N GLN A 75 9.66 3.50 16.95
CA GLN A 75 10.79 2.59 16.73
C GLN A 75 11.76 3.08 15.66
N HIS A 76 11.58 4.33 15.17
CA HIS A 76 12.40 4.93 14.10
C HIS A 76 12.44 4.08 12.82
N ILE A 77 11.33 3.43 12.48
CA ILE A 77 11.19 2.62 11.26
C ILE A 77 10.58 3.49 10.16
N ASP A 78 11.31 3.65 9.07
CA ASP A 78 10.79 4.33 7.88
C ASP A 78 9.58 3.59 7.32
N THR A 79 8.55 4.32 6.88
CA THR A 79 7.30 3.70 6.42
C THR A 79 6.82 4.34 5.13
N ILE A 80 6.43 3.52 4.17
CA ILE A 80 5.67 3.92 2.99
C ILE A 80 4.31 3.23 3.06
N VAL A 81 3.23 3.99 3.01
CA VAL A 81 1.88 3.42 2.92
C VAL A 81 1.42 3.40 1.47
N MET A 82 0.80 2.31 1.04
CA MET A 82 0.08 2.22 -0.23
C MET A 82 -1.42 2.10 0.05
N ASP A 83 -2.24 2.92 -0.60
CA ASP A 83 -3.69 2.83 -0.49
C ASP A 83 -4.26 1.55 -1.15
N PRO A 84 -5.55 1.22 -0.89
CA PRO A 84 -6.21 0.10 -1.55
C PRO A 84 -6.15 0.22 -3.07
N PRO A 85 -6.00 -0.87 -3.83
CA PRO A 85 -6.00 -0.81 -5.28
C PRO A 85 -7.40 -0.48 -5.81
N TYR A 86 -7.47 0.33 -6.88
CA TYR A 86 -8.68 0.52 -7.66
C TYR A 86 -9.09 -0.78 -8.36
N HIS A 87 -10.41 -1.01 -8.50
CA HIS A 87 -10.98 -2.03 -9.38
C HIS A 87 -12.42 -1.66 -9.71
N PRO A 88 -12.81 -1.57 -11.00
CA PRO A 88 -14.13 -1.10 -11.42
C PRO A 88 -15.29 -1.85 -10.75
N GLN A 89 -15.23 -3.19 -10.76
CA GLN A 89 -16.26 -4.03 -10.13
C GLN A 89 -16.37 -3.79 -8.63
N PHE A 90 -15.26 -3.49 -7.93
CA PHE A 90 -15.31 -3.20 -6.51
C PHE A 90 -16.01 -1.85 -6.25
N GLU A 91 -15.68 -0.83 -7.05
CA GLU A 91 -16.30 0.49 -6.96
C GLU A 91 -17.82 0.47 -7.25
N ALA A 92 -18.26 -0.43 -8.12
CA ALA A 92 -19.68 -0.60 -8.43
C ALA A 92 -20.52 -1.09 -7.22
N PHE A 93 -19.90 -1.79 -6.26
CA PHE A 93 -20.59 -2.35 -5.10
C PHE A 93 -20.28 -1.65 -3.76
N TYR A 94 -19.17 -0.93 -3.67
CA TYR A 94 -18.67 -0.38 -2.41
C TYR A 94 -18.30 1.09 -2.54
N ARG A 95 -18.69 1.90 -1.56
CA ARG A 95 -18.30 3.31 -1.48
C ARG A 95 -16.90 3.41 -0.87
N THR A 96 -15.91 3.73 -1.68
CA THR A 96 -14.50 3.78 -1.26
C THR A 96 -14.02 5.19 -0.91
N ASP A 97 -14.71 6.23 -1.36
CA ASP A 97 -14.27 7.63 -1.21
C ASP A 97 -14.03 8.04 0.23
N ASP A 98 -14.95 7.70 1.14
CA ASP A 98 -14.80 8.03 2.56
C ASP A 98 -13.54 7.40 3.15
N TYR A 99 -13.26 6.12 2.81
CA TYR A 99 -12.05 5.42 3.26
C TYR A 99 -10.79 6.07 2.73
N ARG A 100 -10.77 6.45 1.45
CA ARG A 100 -9.64 7.13 0.80
C ARG A 100 -9.39 8.51 1.43
N GLN A 101 -10.45 9.25 1.72
CA GLN A 101 -10.35 10.55 2.39
C GLN A 101 -9.74 10.41 3.79
N TYR A 102 -10.19 9.44 4.58
CA TYR A 102 -9.63 9.19 5.91
C TYR A 102 -8.17 8.72 5.86
N ILE A 103 -7.79 7.90 4.88
CA ILE A 103 -6.39 7.52 4.65
C ILE A 103 -5.55 8.77 4.38
N ARG A 104 -5.94 9.58 3.38
CA ARG A 104 -5.20 10.82 3.02
C ARG A 104 -5.05 11.75 4.21
N TRP A 105 -6.12 11.95 4.98
CA TRP A 105 -6.07 12.77 6.19
C TRP A 105 -5.09 12.21 7.22
N THR A 106 -5.10 10.92 7.49
CA THR A 106 -4.17 10.28 8.43
C THR A 106 -2.72 10.40 7.94
N MET A 107 -2.46 10.21 6.65
CA MET A 107 -1.12 10.33 6.09
C MET A 107 -0.58 11.75 6.21
N ASN A 108 -1.41 12.76 5.98
CA ASN A 108 -1.04 14.16 6.15
C ASN A 108 -0.70 14.51 7.61
N LEU A 109 -1.43 13.95 8.59
CA LEU A 109 -1.13 14.14 10.01
C LEU A 109 0.25 13.60 10.41
N HIS A 110 0.69 12.53 9.78
CA HIS A 110 1.96 11.89 10.10
C HIS A 110 3.13 12.36 9.24
N ASP A 111 2.88 13.19 8.21
CA ASP A 111 3.89 13.60 7.21
C ASP A 111 4.67 12.38 6.64
N GLN A 112 3.94 11.30 6.37
CA GLN A 112 4.52 10.04 5.91
C GLN A 112 4.43 9.89 4.39
N PRO A 113 5.44 9.27 3.74
CA PRO A 113 5.38 8.91 2.34
C PRO A 113 4.17 8.01 2.03
N TYR A 114 3.40 8.42 1.02
CA TYR A 114 2.15 7.79 0.63
C TYR A 114 2.12 7.54 -0.88
N LEU A 115 1.95 6.30 -1.28
CA LEU A 115 1.78 5.93 -2.69
C LEU A 115 0.29 5.86 -3.03
N HIS A 116 -0.17 6.78 -3.86
CA HIS A 116 -1.53 6.88 -4.38
C HIS A 116 -1.82 5.79 -5.43
N ARG A 117 -1.75 4.53 -5.01
CA ARG A 117 -1.91 3.38 -5.91
C ARG A 117 -3.30 3.34 -6.54
N TYR A 118 -4.33 3.71 -5.81
CA TYR A 118 -5.69 3.78 -6.33
C TYR A 118 -5.76 4.72 -7.52
N ASP A 119 -5.34 5.97 -7.36
CA ASP A 119 -5.42 6.99 -8.40
C ASP A 119 -4.59 6.61 -9.64
N MET A 120 -3.46 5.92 -9.45
CA MET A 120 -2.63 5.41 -10.54
C MET A 120 -3.36 4.34 -11.36
N ILE A 121 -3.94 3.34 -10.69
CA ILE A 121 -4.63 2.24 -11.36
C ILE A 121 -5.91 2.74 -12.03
N ASP A 122 -6.68 3.62 -11.39
CA ASP A 122 -7.86 4.25 -11.95
C ASP A 122 -7.52 5.02 -13.24
N TYR A 123 -6.46 5.83 -13.19
CA TYR A 123 -5.98 6.56 -14.38
C TYR A 123 -5.60 5.62 -15.53
N TRP A 124 -4.90 4.52 -15.26
CA TRP A 124 -4.52 3.58 -16.30
C TRP A 124 -5.72 2.83 -16.88
N ALA A 125 -6.69 2.46 -16.05
CA ALA A 125 -7.92 1.83 -16.48
C ALA A 125 -8.79 2.80 -17.30
N SER A 126 -9.03 4.02 -16.82
CA SER A 126 -9.86 5.03 -17.48
C SER A 126 -9.27 5.52 -18.82
N THR A 127 -7.94 5.48 -18.95
CA THR A 127 -7.25 5.83 -20.22
C THR A 127 -7.03 4.64 -21.15
N GLY A 128 -7.56 3.46 -20.82
CA GLY A 128 -7.45 2.26 -21.65
C GLY A 128 -6.05 1.64 -21.70
N ARG A 129 -5.14 2.03 -20.78
CA ARG A 129 -3.80 1.43 -20.69
C ARG A 129 -3.82 0.01 -20.15
N ILE A 130 -4.78 -0.28 -19.29
CA ILE A 130 -5.03 -1.61 -18.74
C ILE A 130 -6.52 -1.91 -18.80
N ASP A 131 -6.85 -3.18 -19.00
CA ASP A 131 -8.21 -3.70 -18.96
C ASP A 131 -8.34 -4.63 -17.74
N LEU A 132 -8.95 -4.12 -16.67
CA LEU A 132 -9.14 -4.85 -15.42
C LEU A 132 -10.37 -5.77 -15.44
N ASP A 133 -11.29 -5.55 -16.39
CA ASP A 133 -12.54 -6.31 -16.54
C ASP A 133 -12.49 -7.27 -17.71
N SER A 134 -11.36 -7.42 -18.38
CA SER A 134 -11.20 -8.34 -19.50
C SER A 134 -11.57 -9.76 -19.09
N GLY A 135 -12.39 -10.43 -19.91
CA GLY A 135 -12.63 -11.86 -19.79
C GLY A 135 -11.48 -12.74 -20.31
N GLU A 136 -10.46 -12.11 -20.95
CA GLU A 136 -9.34 -12.82 -21.57
C GLU A 136 -8.17 -12.95 -20.56
N PRO A 137 -7.73 -14.19 -20.22
CA PRO A 137 -6.67 -14.41 -19.24
C PRO A 137 -5.37 -13.69 -19.56
N ASP A 138 -4.97 -13.62 -20.83
CA ASP A 138 -3.74 -12.96 -21.26
C ASP A 138 -3.78 -11.45 -21.05
N ARG A 139 -4.93 -10.82 -21.28
CA ARG A 139 -5.12 -9.39 -21.01
C ARG A 139 -5.12 -9.09 -19.51
N GLN A 140 -5.75 -9.96 -18.72
CA GLN A 140 -5.70 -9.84 -17.26
C GLN A 140 -4.26 -9.97 -16.75
N ALA A 141 -3.50 -10.96 -17.21
CA ALA A 141 -2.09 -11.13 -16.86
C ALA A 141 -1.24 -9.92 -17.27
N ALA A 142 -1.46 -9.38 -18.47
CA ALA A 142 -0.78 -8.18 -18.93
C ALA A 142 -1.11 -6.95 -18.06
N ALA A 143 -2.39 -6.75 -17.68
CA ALA A 143 -2.79 -5.66 -16.79
C ALA A 143 -2.15 -5.78 -15.38
N VAL A 144 -2.07 -6.98 -14.83
CA VAL A 144 -1.39 -7.26 -13.56
C VAL A 144 0.09 -6.93 -13.67
N THR A 145 0.78 -7.47 -14.69
CA THR A 145 2.22 -7.24 -14.91
C THR A 145 2.54 -5.77 -15.08
N PHE A 146 1.76 -5.05 -15.87
CA PHE A 146 1.92 -3.59 -16.06
C PHE A 146 1.78 -2.86 -14.72
N THR A 147 0.71 -3.16 -13.97
CA THR A 147 0.41 -2.52 -12.69
C THR A 147 1.52 -2.76 -11.67
N GLU A 148 1.97 -4.00 -11.52
CA GLU A 148 3.04 -4.37 -10.58
C GLU A 148 4.37 -3.70 -10.94
N THR A 149 4.74 -3.70 -12.23
CA THR A 149 5.96 -3.04 -12.71
C THR A 149 5.96 -1.54 -12.43
N CYS A 150 4.85 -0.85 -12.75
CA CYS A 150 4.74 0.58 -12.52
C CYS A 150 4.73 0.94 -11.02
N ILE A 151 4.06 0.16 -10.19
CA ILE A 151 4.06 0.34 -8.72
C ILE A 151 5.46 0.11 -8.16
N ALA A 152 6.15 -0.96 -8.56
CA ALA A 152 7.52 -1.25 -8.15
C ALA A 152 8.48 -0.11 -8.51
N TYR A 153 8.36 0.44 -9.72
CA TYR A 153 9.14 1.59 -10.16
C TYR A 153 8.89 2.84 -9.28
N GLN A 154 7.64 3.14 -8.96
CA GLN A 154 7.34 4.28 -8.09
C GLN A 154 7.85 4.08 -6.67
N LEU A 155 7.72 2.88 -6.10
CA LEU A 155 8.27 2.53 -4.80
C LEU A 155 9.80 2.70 -4.77
N SER A 156 10.50 2.21 -5.80
CA SER A 156 11.96 2.39 -5.95
C SER A 156 12.32 3.89 -5.89
N ARG A 157 11.65 4.72 -6.68
CA ARG A 157 11.90 6.17 -6.66
C ARG A 157 11.60 6.84 -5.31
N MET A 158 10.60 6.37 -4.58
CA MET A 158 10.31 6.89 -3.23
C MET A 158 11.43 6.53 -2.25
N ILE A 159 11.94 5.29 -2.32
CA ILE A 159 13.06 4.81 -1.50
C ILE A 159 14.33 5.61 -1.80
N ASP A 160 14.67 5.78 -3.09
CA ASP A 160 15.84 6.54 -3.51
C ASP A 160 15.81 7.99 -3.01
N ARG A 161 14.65 8.65 -3.11
CA ARG A 161 14.47 10.01 -2.58
C ARG A 161 14.60 10.08 -1.05
N GLY A 162 14.14 9.05 -0.34
CA GLY A 162 14.29 8.96 1.11
C GLY A 162 15.75 8.79 1.53
N LEU A 163 16.52 7.98 0.79
CA LEU A 163 17.95 7.78 1.01
C LEU A 163 18.78 9.04 0.73
N SER A 164 18.37 9.84 -0.25
CA SER A 164 19.08 11.08 -0.63
C SER A 164 18.89 12.24 0.34
N ARG A 165 17.95 12.13 1.29
CA ARG A 165 17.66 13.14 2.31
C ARG A 165 18.34 12.89 3.67
N LYS A 166 18.97 11.74 3.82
CA LYS A 166 19.75 11.34 5.02
C LYS A 166 21.25 11.47 4.74
#